data_224305eaca6ca2cc2482e8af29226153
#
_entry.id   224305eaca6ca2cc2482e8af29226153
#
_cell.length_a   1.000
_cell.length_b   1.000
_cell.length_c   1.000
_cell.angle_alpha   90.00
_cell.angle_beta   90.00
_cell.angle_gamma   90.00
#
_symmetry.space_group_name_H-M   'P 1'
#
loop_
_entity.id
_entity.type
_entity.pdbx_description
1 polymer ?
#
loop_
_entity_poly.entity_id
_entity_poly.type
_entity_poly.pdbx_seq_one_letter_code
_entity_poly.pdbx_strand_id
1 'polypeptide(L)'
;MGENMSNEQDAPVYEDDPIEVRKAKRRAIIEAGGNPYGHAFDYTHHAATLEELYAELADGDSTEDEVAVCGRIIAIRDQGKIVFATIRDSSGDLQLFCRINNLGEEAFAELKDLDIGDWIGVRGTVMRTRRGQLSVAVHTFELLSKALRPLPEKFHGLADKEIRYRQRYVDLIVNEHVRATFEARSKIVSACRHYMEEQGFLEVETPFLHSIIGGANARPFITHFNALDRDYYLRIATELPLKRLLVGGFERVYEIGRQFRNEGMDPFHNPEFTTMEAYQAFTDLEGMKVLTQGFVQAAALAACGTCDVEYQGVTIHLGGEWRSATMIELVEEAIGRHVGFDMEREELVALAEEHCVAHIEDSWGKGKIISELFEATVEETLIQPTFVCEHPLEISPLAKKKPGDPNVTERFELFICGHEYANAFNELNDPIDQAERFHAQVAAKDMGDDEAMGYDADYIRALEYGMPPAGGVGIGIDRLVMLLTDSESIRDVLLFPHMREEA
;
A
#
# COMPACT_ATOMS: atom_id res chain seq x y z
N MET A 1 -17.55 14.32 -49.61
CA MET A 1 -17.15 15.72 -49.53
C MET A 1 -18.11 16.40 -48.57
N GLY A 2 -17.65 16.89 -47.48
CA GLY A 2 -18.42 17.54 -46.45
C GLY A 2 -17.62 17.48 -45.13
N GLU A 3 -16.64 18.38 -45.03
CA GLU A 3 -15.86 18.60 -43.80
C GLU A 3 -16.79 19.14 -42.73
N ASN A 4 -16.94 18.40 -41.63
CA ASN A 4 -17.43 18.95 -40.36
C ASN A 4 -16.23 19.38 -39.53
N MET A 5 -15.83 20.63 -39.66
CA MET A 5 -15.02 21.34 -38.69
C MET A 5 -15.92 21.57 -37.48
N SER A 6 -15.65 20.85 -36.37
CA SER A 6 -16.22 21.13 -35.07
C SER A 6 -15.67 22.48 -34.61
N ASN A 7 -16.54 23.49 -34.51
CA ASN A 7 -16.31 24.70 -33.76
C ASN A 7 -16.03 24.36 -32.31
N GLU A 8 -14.78 24.45 -31.88
CA GLU A 8 -14.46 24.70 -30.45
C GLU A 8 -15.01 26.10 -30.15
N GLN A 9 -16.17 26.14 -29.49
CA GLN A 9 -16.69 27.37 -28.93
C GLN A 9 -15.73 27.81 -27.82
N ASP A 10 -15.07 28.95 -28.01
CA ASP A 10 -14.33 29.67 -26.97
C ASP A 10 -15.26 29.86 -25.75
N ALA A 11 -14.97 29.13 -24.67
CA ALA A 11 -15.61 29.39 -23.39
C ALA A 11 -15.25 30.84 -22.97
N PRO A 12 -16.20 31.59 -22.36
CA PRO A 12 -15.95 32.97 -21.98
C PRO A 12 -14.76 33.03 -21.02
N VAL A 13 -13.71 33.74 -21.41
CA VAL A 13 -12.55 34.02 -20.57
C VAL A 13 -12.99 34.97 -19.47
N TYR A 14 -13.16 34.47 -18.25
CA TYR A 14 -13.36 35.30 -17.08
C TYR A 14 -12.01 35.95 -16.76
N GLU A 15 -11.94 37.29 -16.79
CA GLU A 15 -10.72 38.09 -16.46
C GLU A 15 -10.19 37.74 -15.04
N ASP A 16 -10.97 37.15 -14.16
CA ASP A 16 -10.67 36.80 -12.77
C ASP A 16 -10.36 35.30 -12.56
N ASP A 17 -10.23 34.47 -13.61
CA ASP A 17 -9.85 33.08 -13.43
C ASP A 17 -8.37 32.98 -12.99
N PRO A 18 -8.09 32.46 -11.78
CA PRO A 18 -6.71 32.36 -11.27
C PRO A 18 -5.76 31.57 -12.20
N ILE A 19 -6.28 30.62 -12.96
CA ILE A 19 -5.50 29.84 -13.94
C ILE A 19 -5.11 30.71 -15.11
N GLU A 20 -6.03 31.50 -15.67
CA GLU A 20 -5.73 32.40 -16.79
C GLU A 20 -4.79 33.53 -16.39
N VAL A 21 -4.93 34.07 -15.17
CA VAL A 21 -3.99 35.03 -14.62
C VAL A 21 -2.57 34.46 -14.59
N ARG A 22 -2.39 33.24 -14.09
CA ARG A 22 -1.08 32.58 -14.00
C ARG A 22 -0.53 32.21 -15.38
N LYS A 23 -1.39 31.82 -16.33
CA LYS A 23 -1.01 31.63 -17.73
C LYS A 23 -0.54 32.94 -18.38
N ALA A 24 -1.17 34.08 -18.05
CA ALA A 24 -0.73 35.39 -18.51
C ALA A 24 0.65 35.77 -17.97
N LYS A 25 0.89 35.58 -16.68
CA LYS A 25 2.23 35.76 -16.06
C LYS A 25 3.29 34.87 -16.74
N ARG A 26 2.96 33.58 -17.00
CA ARG A 26 3.86 32.70 -17.75
C ARG A 26 4.19 33.25 -19.13
N ARG A 27 3.21 33.77 -19.88
CA ARG A 27 3.44 34.38 -21.19
C ARG A 27 4.36 35.62 -21.08
N ALA A 28 4.10 36.46 -20.11
CA ALA A 28 4.93 37.68 -19.87
C ALA A 28 6.40 37.33 -19.58
N ILE A 29 6.67 36.27 -18.78
CA ILE A 29 8.03 35.79 -18.51
C ILE A 29 8.72 35.40 -19.83
N ILE A 30 8.04 34.68 -20.71
CA ILE A 30 8.59 34.22 -22.01
C ILE A 30 8.83 35.42 -22.94
N GLU A 31 7.90 36.35 -23.03
CA GLU A 31 8.00 37.57 -23.84
C GLU A 31 9.14 38.46 -23.39
N ALA A 32 9.45 38.51 -22.08
CA ALA A 32 10.62 39.16 -21.53
C ALA A 32 11.95 38.41 -21.77
N GLY A 33 11.91 37.24 -22.42
CA GLY A 33 13.10 36.40 -22.69
C GLY A 33 13.49 35.48 -21.53
N GLY A 34 12.69 35.40 -20.46
CA GLY A 34 12.88 34.54 -19.32
C GLY A 34 12.39 33.10 -19.59
N ASN A 35 12.72 32.19 -18.69
CA ASN A 35 12.28 30.81 -18.73
C ASN A 35 11.42 30.46 -17.52
N PRO A 36 10.09 30.25 -17.69
CA PRO A 36 9.21 29.89 -16.57
C PRO A 36 9.40 28.43 -16.07
N TYR A 37 10.21 27.64 -16.74
CA TYR A 37 10.56 26.26 -16.40
C TYR A 37 12.08 26.12 -16.50
N GLY A 38 12.74 26.42 -15.37
CA GLY A 38 14.20 26.42 -15.27
C GLY A 38 14.84 25.05 -15.44
N HIS A 39 16.12 25.01 -15.21
CA HIS A 39 16.93 23.80 -15.26
C HIS A 39 17.24 23.27 -13.85
N ALA A 40 18.22 22.35 -13.72
CA ALA A 40 18.74 21.90 -12.43
C ALA A 40 19.29 23.10 -11.64
N PHE A 41 19.01 23.10 -10.33
CA PHE A 41 19.53 24.09 -9.40
C PHE A 41 20.45 23.39 -8.40
N ASP A 42 21.68 23.85 -8.30
CA ASP A 42 22.67 23.33 -7.37
C ASP A 42 22.38 23.86 -5.96
N TYR A 43 21.60 23.12 -5.19
CA TYR A 43 21.35 23.40 -3.79
C TYR A 43 22.40 22.73 -2.90
N THR A 44 22.70 23.35 -1.76
CA THR A 44 23.69 22.87 -0.79
C THR A 44 23.07 22.19 0.40
N HIS A 45 21.88 22.61 0.81
CA HIS A 45 21.20 22.14 2.03
C HIS A 45 19.70 21.97 1.80
N HIS A 46 19.11 21.07 2.60
CA HIS A 46 17.69 20.98 2.84
C HIS A 46 17.27 21.74 4.09
N ALA A 47 15.97 22.06 4.21
CA ALA A 47 15.41 22.82 5.32
C ALA A 47 15.76 22.22 6.69
N ALA A 48 15.53 20.92 6.89
CA ALA A 48 15.84 20.23 8.15
C ALA A 48 17.33 20.27 8.50
N THR A 49 18.20 20.14 7.50
CA THR A 49 19.66 20.22 7.73
C THR A 49 20.07 21.60 8.23
N LEU A 50 19.46 22.65 7.70
CA LEU A 50 19.73 24.02 8.20
C LEU A 50 19.19 24.21 9.62
N GLU A 51 17.99 23.73 9.93
CA GLU A 51 17.45 23.80 11.30
C GLU A 51 18.36 23.09 12.31
N GLU A 52 18.94 21.95 11.94
CA GLU A 52 19.87 21.20 12.79
C GLU A 52 21.22 21.94 12.94
N LEU A 53 21.83 22.39 11.84
CA LEU A 53 23.14 23.04 11.85
C LEU A 53 23.14 24.39 12.60
N TYR A 54 22.02 25.14 12.54
CA TYR A 54 21.88 26.46 13.14
C TYR A 54 20.91 26.47 14.32
N ALA A 55 20.72 25.35 15.00
CA ALA A 55 19.83 25.22 16.16
C ALA A 55 20.20 26.24 17.26
N GLU A 56 21.49 26.45 17.50
CA GLU A 56 22.04 27.35 18.54
C GLU A 56 22.19 28.81 18.10
N LEU A 57 21.83 29.16 16.85
CA LEU A 57 21.90 30.57 16.40
C LEU A 57 20.89 31.41 17.17
N ALA A 58 21.36 32.50 17.83
CA ALA A 58 20.50 33.29 18.69
C ALA A 58 19.51 34.18 17.90
N ASP A 59 18.41 34.53 18.54
CA ASP A 59 17.39 35.41 17.94
C ASP A 59 17.93 36.78 17.54
N GLY A 60 17.78 37.11 16.27
CA GLY A 60 18.25 38.36 15.68
C GLY A 60 19.66 38.27 15.09
N ASP A 61 20.36 37.17 15.26
CA ASP A 61 21.69 36.94 14.70
C ASP A 61 21.66 36.53 13.24
N SER A 62 22.76 36.75 12.54
CA SER A 62 22.99 36.34 11.16
C SER A 62 24.42 35.85 11.00
N THR A 63 24.61 34.95 10.05
CA THR A 63 25.91 34.38 9.67
C THR A 63 26.37 35.01 8.34
N GLU A 64 27.63 34.74 7.96
CA GLU A 64 28.14 35.00 6.62
C GLU A 64 28.16 33.71 5.76
N ASP A 65 27.59 32.62 6.28
CA ASP A 65 27.57 31.34 5.59
C ASP A 65 26.58 31.37 4.43
N GLU A 66 27.12 31.29 3.22
CA GLU A 66 26.30 31.24 2.00
C GLU A 66 25.73 29.84 1.80
N VAL A 67 24.43 29.77 1.58
CA VAL A 67 23.67 28.57 1.31
C VAL A 67 22.84 28.71 0.04
N ALA A 68 22.61 27.61 -0.61
CA ALA A 68 21.66 27.48 -1.72
C ALA A 68 20.58 26.47 -1.32
N VAL A 69 19.31 26.87 -1.41
CA VAL A 69 18.14 26.04 -1.09
C VAL A 69 17.09 26.16 -2.18
N CYS A 70 16.29 25.15 -2.36
CA CYS A 70 15.18 25.20 -3.31
C CYS A 70 13.92 24.55 -2.71
N GLY A 71 12.77 24.99 -3.15
CA GLY A 71 11.51 24.46 -2.66
C GLY A 71 10.30 25.10 -3.34
N ARG A 72 9.13 24.55 -3.02
CA ARG A 72 7.84 25.09 -3.46
C ARG A 72 7.41 26.21 -2.52
N ILE A 73 7.03 27.35 -3.07
CA ILE A 73 6.44 28.43 -2.29
C ILE A 73 5.07 27.98 -1.74
N ILE A 74 4.94 28.00 -0.42
CA ILE A 74 3.68 27.64 0.27
C ILE A 74 3.04 28.82 1.00
N ALA A 75 3.76 29.92 1.18
CA ALA A 75 3.25 31.15 1.72
C ALA A 75 4.08 32.34 1.25
N ILE A 76 3.43 33.50 1.05
CA ILE A 76 4.05 34.79 0.76
C ILE A 76 3.40 35.86 1.65
N ARG A 77 4.19 36.68 2.30
CA ARG A 77 3.76 37.84 3.11
C ARG A 77 4.53 39.08 2.68
N ASP A 78 3.87 39.94 1.93
CA ASP A 78 4.42 41.24 1.51
C ASP A 78 4.27 42.29 2.63
N GLN A 79 5.36 42.94 2.99
CA GLN A 79 5.43 44.04 3.96
C GLN A 79 6.08 45.28 3.32
N GLY A 80 5.83 45.55 2.06
CA GLY A 80 6.33 46.68 1.31
C GLY A 80 7.77 46.48 0.82
N LYS A 81 8.77 46.85 1.60
CA LYS A 81 10.20 46.70 1.26
C LYS A 81 10.82 45.37 1.68
N ILE A 82 10.00 44.51 2.28
CA ILE A 82 10.38 43.15 2.75
C ILE A 82 9.30 42.22 2.35
N VAL A 83 9.69 41.06 1.79
CA VAL A 83 8.81 39.90 1.56
C VAL A 83 9.34 38.73 2.38
N PHE A 84 8.45 38.10 3.14
CA PHE A 84 8.68 36.80 3.74
C PHE A 84 7.99 35.76 2.88
N ALA A 85 8.74 34.84 2.30
CA ALA A 85 8.19 33.65 1.66
C ALA A 85 8.54 32.43 2.50
N THR A 86 7.68 31.39 2.46
CA THR A 86 8.01 30.11 3.00
C THR A 86 8.09 29.13 1.84
N ILE A 87 9.20 28.44 1.72
CA ILE A 87 9.37 27.34 0.77
C ILE A 87 9.29 26.02 1.53
N ARG A 88 8.80 25.00 0.83
CA ARG A 88 8.77 23.61 1.30
C ARG A 88 9.62 22.76 0.39
N ASP A 89 10.57 22.02 0.97
CA ASP A 89 11.32 20.96 0.29
C ASP A 89 10.88 19.56 0.75
N SER A 90 11.71 18.54 0.51
CA SER A 90 11.43 17.17 0.94
C SER A 90 11.51 16.97 2.46
N SER A 91 12.20 17.86 3.18
CA SER A 91 12.53 17.72 4.59
C SER A 91 11.72 18.63 5.51
N GLY A 92 11.10 19.70 4.98
CA GLY A 92 10.31 20.64 5.76
C GLY A 92 10.16 22.02 5.15
N ASP A 93 9.70 22.95 5.99
CA ASP A 93 9.44 24.34 5.65
C ASP A 93 10.63 25.21 6.04
N LEU A 94 11.02 26.14 5.17
CA LEU A 94 12.07 27.12 5.44
C LEU A 94 11.59 28.52 5.08
N GLN A 95 11.81 29.50 5.99
CA GLN A 95 11.49 30.88 5.73
C GLN A 95 12.58 31.57 4.89
N LEU A 96 12.16 32.32 3.89
CA LEU A 96 13.00 33.22 3.10
C LEU A 96 12.75 34.68 3.55
N PHE A 97 13.83 35.38 3.77
CA PHE A 97 13.81 36.79 4.11
C PHE A 97 14.33 37.61 2.94
N CYS A 98 13.43 38.22 2.18
CA CYS A 98 13.73 38.92 0.95
C CYS A 98 13.61 40.44 1.18
N ARG A 99 14.71 41.19 0.99
CA ARG A 99 14.75 42.64 1.10
C ARG A 99 15.05 43.27 -0.24
N ILE A 100 14.37 44.38 -0.56
CA ILE A 100 14.65 45.16 -1.76
C ILE A 100 16.11 45.63 -1.84
N ASN A 101 16.72 45.94 -0.68
CA ASN A 101 18.12 46.40 -0.63
C ASN A 101 19.12 45.28 -0.96
N ASN A 102 18.77 44.03 -0.79
CA ASN A 102 19.64 42.88 -1.07
C ASN A 102 19.46 42.40 -2.52
N LEU A 103 18.23 42.40 -3.00
CA LEU A 103 17.85 41.88 -4.32
C LEU A 103 17.95 42.91 -5.44
N GLY A 104 17.82 44.23 -5.09
CA GLY A 104 17.59 45.28 -6.06
C GLY A 104 16.11 45.42 -6.44
N GLU A 105 15.74 46.56 -7.05
CA GLU A 105 14.34 46.90 -7.34
C GLU A 105 13.71 45.95 -8.35
N GLU A 106 14.42 45.56 -9.41
CA GLU A 106 13.95 44.72 -10.49
C GLU A 106 13.68 43.28 -10.00
N ALA A 107 14.68 42.62 -9.43
CA ALA A 107 14.52 41.25 -8.91
C ALA A 107 13.52 41.17 -7.74
N PHE A 108 13.41 42.23 -6.93
CA PHE A 108 12.41 42.30 -5.87
C PHE A 108 10.98 42.45 -6.41
N ALA A 109 10.78 43.13 -7.51
CA ALA A 109 9.49 43.22 -8.20
C ALA A 109 9.09 41.87 -8.81
N GLU A 110 10.04 41.18 -9.46
CA GLU A 110 9.83 39.81 -9.98
C GLU A 110 9.46 38.81 -8.86
N LEU A 111 10.14 38.88 -7.70
CA LEU A 111 9.83 38.05 -6.55
C LEU A 111 8.40 38.24 -6.04
N LYS A 112 7.91 39.48 -6.05
CA LYS A 112 6.54 39.83 -5.64
C LYS A 112 5.47 39.30 -6.62
N ASP A 113 5.83 39.10 -7.88
CA ASP A 113 4.93 38.57 -8.90
C ASP A 113 4.85 37.05 -8.89
N LEU A 114 5.67 36.36 -8.09
CA LEU A 114 5.59 34.91 -7.90
C LEU A 114 4.28 34.50 -7.21
N ASP A 115 3.84 33.31 -7.50
CA ASP A 115 2.61 32.75 -6.93
C ASP A 115 2.91 31.62 -5.94
N ILE A 116 2.00 31.41 -4.96
CA ILE A 116 1.99 30.22 -4.13
C ILE A 116 1.85 29.00 -5.05
N GLY A 117 2.73 28.01 -4.88
CA GLY A 117 2.85 26.84 -5.70
C GLY A 117 4.05 26.86 -6.66
N ASP A 118 4.63 28.02 -6.96
CA ASP A 118 5.85 28.12 -7.77
C ASP A 118 7.02 27.42 -7.07
N TRP A 119 7.92 26.83 -7.86
CA TRP A 119 9.19 26.32 -7.37
C TRP A 119 10.29 27.34 -7.61
N ILE A 120 11.06 27.63 -6.57
CA ILE A 120 12.20 28.56 -6.65
C ILE A 120 13.46 27.96 -6.05
N GLY A 121 14.60 28.36 -6.59
CA GLY A 121 15.91 28.20 -5.99
C GLY A 121 16.40 29.55 -5.49
N VAL A 122 17.00 29.61 -4.32
CA VAL A 122 17.55 30.85 -3.73
C VAL A 122 18.95 30.64 -3.21
N ARG A 123 19.77 31.70 -3.28
CA ARG A 123 21.09 31.79 -2.64
C ARG A 123 21.09 32.94 -1.67
N GLY A 124 21.69 32.75 -0.51
CA GLY A 124 21.75 33.78 0.52
C GLY A 124 22.46 33.30 1.77
N THR A 125 22.40 34.09 2.82
CA THR A 125 23.06 33.81 4.10
C THR A 125 22.04 33.37 5.15
N VAL A 126 22.48 32.53 6.10
CA VAL A 126 21.60 32.02 7.18
C VAL A 126 21.46 33.10 8.26
N MET A 127 20.23 33.25 8.73
CA MET A 127 19.91 34.16 9.85
C MET A 127 18.76 33.62 10.69
N ARG A 128 18.68 34.04 11.95
CA ARG A 128 17.49 33.85 12.79
C ARG A 128 16.81 35.23 13.00
N THR A 129 15.54 35.28 12.70
CA THR A 129 14.79 36.55 12.91
C THR A 129 14.66 36.86 14.41
N ARG A 130 14.35 38.12 14.76
CA ARG A 130 14.08 38.51 16.16
C ARG A 130 12.92 37.79 16.82
N ARG A 131 12.12 37.02 16.05
CA ARG A 131 11.01 36.21 16.52
C ARG A 131 11.37 34.71 16.59
N GLY A 132 12.66 34.38 16.48
CA GLY A 132 13.16 33.03 16.59
C GLY A 132 13.07 32.16 15.32
N GLN A 133 12.56 32.68 14.19
CA GLN A 133 12.42 31.89 12.97
C GLN A 133 13.72 31.81 12.19
N LEU A 134 14.25 30.60 11.96
CA LEU A 134 15.39 30.42 11.05
C LEU A 134 14.99 30.79 9.63
N SER A 135 15.86 31.48 8.93
CA SER A 135 15.58 32.07 7.62
C SER A 135 16.83 32.15 6.76
N VAL A 136 16.64 32.14 5.45
CA VAL A 136 17.70 32.52 4.50
C VAL A 136 17.46 33.97 4.07
N ALA A 137 18.44 34.86 4.33
CA ALA A 137 18.46 36.23 3.80
C ALA A 137 18.85 36.14 2.32
N VAL A 138 17.88 36.33 1.44
CA VAL A 138 18.02 36.06 0.00
C VAL A 138 18.85 37.15 -0.69
N HIS A 139 19.88 36.75 -1.44
CA HIS A 139 20.70 37.59 -2.30
C HIS A 139 20.30 37.43 -3.78
N THR A 140 20.01 36.22 -4.21
CA THR A 140 19.53 35.89 -5.58
C THR A 140 18.50 34.79 -5.54
N PHE A 141 17.63 34.77 -6.54
CA PHE A 141 16.68 33.68 -6.74
C PHE A 141 16.50 33.37 -8.22
N GLU A 142 16.03 32.18 -8.50
CA GLU A 142 15.66 31.67 -9.81
C GLU A 142 14.28 31.00 -9.76
N LEU A 143 13.40 31.32 -10.73
CA LEU A 143 12.16 30.56 -10.94
C LEU A 143 12.48 29.22 -11.58
N LEU A 144 12.21 28.13 -10.87
CA LEU A 144 12.48 26.77 -11.35
C LEU A 144 11.27 26.15 -12.06
N SER A 145 10.06 26.49 -11.58
CA SER A 145 8.83 26.01 -12.24
C SER A 145 7.64 26.89 -11.86
N LYS A 146 6.96 27.44 -12.85
CA LYS A 146 5.75 28.24 -12.70
C LYS A 146 4.53 27.33 -12.51
N ALA A 147 3.85 27.45 -11.39
CA ALA A 147 2.58 26.78 -11.13
C ALA A 147 1.42 27.51 -11.81
N LEU A 148 0.66 26.81 -12.63
CA LEU A 148 -0.48 27.37 -13.35
C LEU A 148 -1.82 27.20 -12.62
N ARG A 149 -1.90 26.29 -11.65
CA ARG A 149 -3.10 26.09 -10.83
C ARG A 149 -2.83 26.56 -9.40
N PRO A 150 -3.77 27.30 -8.77
CA PRO A 150 -3.65 27.61 -7.35
C PRO A 150 -3.72 26.33 -6.52
N LEU A 151 -3.01 26.31 -5.39
CA LEU A 151 -3.19 25.28 -4.39
C LEU A 151 -4.53 25.49 -3.66
N PRO A 152 -5.17 24.45 -3.14
CA PRO A 152 -6.35 24.58 -2.27
C PRO A 152 -6.05 25.50 -1.07
N GLU A 153 -7.08 26.18 -0.58
CA GLU A 153 -6.91 27.08 0.56
C GLU A 153 -6.39 26.35 1.80
N LYS A 154 -5.37 26.92 2.44
CA LYS A 154 -4.61 26.34 3.56
C LYS A 154 -5.47 25.94 4.76
N PHE A 155 -6.64 26.56 4.95
CA PHE A 155 -7.53 26.35 6.11
C PHE A 155 -8.52 25.19 5.95
N HIS A 156 -8.75 24.72 4.74
CA HIS A 156 -9.69 23.63 4.48
C HIS A 156 -8.99 22.41 3.88
N GLY A 157 -7.73 22.55 3.39
CA GLY A 157 -6.98 21.47 2.73
C GLY A 157 -7.81 20.82 1.61
N LEU A 158 -7.34 19.71 1.11
CA LEU A 158 -8.20 18.76 0.38
C LEU A 158 -8.89 17.88 1.43
N ALA A 159 -10.05 18.35 1.95
CA ALA A 159 -10.82 17.61 2.95
C ALA A 159 -11.62 16.45 2.35
N ASP A 160 -12.02 16.57 1.08
CA ASP A 160 -12.72 15.53 0.36
C ASP A 160 -11.79 14.35 0.07
N LYS A 161 -12.09 13.18 0.68
CA LYS A 161 -11.29 11.96 0.55
C LYS A 161 -11.19 11.50 -0.91
N GLU A 162 -12.24 11.64 -1.71
CA GLU A 162 -12.23 11.22 -3.11
C GLU A 162 -11.30 12.07 -3.95
N ILE A 163 -11.36 13.40 -3.81
CA ILE A 163 -10.46 14.33 -4.50
C ILE A 163 -9.00 14.08 -4.08
N ARG A 164 -8.74 13.78 -2.79
CA ARG A 164 -7.40 13.41 -2.29
C ARG A 164 -6.83 12.18 -3.02
N TYR A 165 -7.63 11.15 -3.22
CA TYR A 165 -7.18 9.95 -3.92
C TYR A 165 -6.95 10.18 -5.41
N ARG A 166 -7.83 10.96 -6.08
CA ARG A 166 -7.71 11.30 -7.50
C ARG A 166 -6.55 12.25 -7.79
N GLN A 167 -6.33 13.23 -6.92
CA GLN A 167 -5.28 14.24 -7.04
C GLN A 167 -4.21 14.05 -5.96
N ARG A 168 -3.67 12.85 -5.83
CA ARG A 168 -2.67 12.51 -4.82
C ARG A 168 -1.46 13.44 -4.84
N TYR A 169 -1.08 13.95 -6.00
CA TYR A 169 -0.01 14.93 -6.14
C TYR A 169 -0.34 16.27 -5.45
N VAL A 170 -1.61 16.66 -5.37
CA VAL A 170 -2.03 17.84 -4.59
C VAL A 170 -2.12 17.49 -3.11
N ASP A 171 -2.69 16.34 -2.77
CA ASP A 171 -2.76 15.82 -1.40
C ASP A 171 -1.37 15.78 -0.74
N LEU A 172 -0.35 15.30 -1.44
CA LEU A 172 1.06 15.30 -0.99
C LEU A 172 1.66 16.71 -0.80
N ILE A 173 1.11 17.73 -1.48
CA ILE A 173 1.57 19.13 -1.30
C ILE A 173 0.95 19.74 -0.05
N VAL A 174 -0.36 19.49 0.20
CA VAL A 174 -1.12 20.21 1.21
C VAL A 174 -1.26 19.49 2.55
N ASN A 175 -1.18 18.15 2.54
CA ASN A 175 -1.36 17.29 3.71
C ASN A 175 -0.04 16.58 4.07
N GLU A 176 0.68 17.08 5.07
CA GLU A 176 2.01 16.56 5.46
C GLU A 176 1.97 15.10 5.92
N HIS A 177 0.91 14.71 6.67
CA HIS A 177 0.76 13.33 7.15
C HIS A 177 0.70 12.29 6.02
N VAL A 178 0.20 12.66 4.83
CA VAL A 178 0.13 11.76 3.67
C VAL A 178 1.52 11.34 3.20
N ARG A 179 2.47 12.27 3.19
CA ARG A 179 3.87 11.95 2.87
C ARG A 179 4.46 10.97 3.88
N ALA A 180 4.22 11.21 5.18
CA ALA A 180 4.71 10.34 6.25
C ALA A 180 4.21 8.90 6.11
N THR A 181 2.95 8.69 5.69
CA THR A 181 2.40 7.35 5.41
C THR A 181 3.19 6.62 4.32
N PHE A 182 3.53 7.30 3.21
CA PHE A 182 4.29 6.66 2.12
C PHE A 182 5.77 6.47 2.45
N GLU A 183 6.36 7.34 3.25
CA GLU A 183 7.71 7.14 3.79
C GLU A 183 7.75 5.95 4.76
N ALA A 184 6.74 5.83 5.64
CA ALA A 184 6.57 4.68 6.51
C ALA A 184 6.39 3.38 5.70
N ARG A 185 5.54 3.38 4.65
CA ARG A 185 5.39 2.24 3.74
C ARG A 185 6.74 1.80 3.15
N SER A 186 7.55 2.74 2.69
CA SER A 186 8.88 2.42 2.14
C SER A 186 9.80 1.78 3.18
N LYS A 187 9.80 2.31 4.41
CA LYS A 187 10.58 1.76 5.53
C LYS A 187 10.09 0.36 5.92
N ILE A 188 8.78 0.15 5.99
CA ILE A 188 8.15 -1.16 6.27
C ILE A 188 8.64 -2.19 5.25
N VAL A 189 8.47 -1.93 3.95
CA VAL A 189 8.86 -2.88 2.90
C VAL A 189 10.36 -3.17 2.94
N SER A 190 11.19 -2.16 3.21
CA SER A 190 12.64 -2.34 3.35
C SER A 190 12.99 -3.22 4.56
N ALA A 191 12.34 -3.00 5.71
CA ALA A 191 12.54 -3.80 6.91
C ALA A 191 12.07 -5.25 6.73
N CYS A 192 10.95 -5.45 6.04
CA CYS A 192 10.45 -6.77 5.69
C CYS A 192 11.47 -7.55 4.83
N ARG A 193 12.03 -6.92 3.78
CA ARG A 193 13.10 -7.54 2.98
C ARG A 193 14.32 -7.91 3.81
N HIS A 194 14.79 -6.98 4.64
CA HIS A 194 15.94 -7.22 5.48
C HIS A 194 15.71 -8.39 6.46
N TYR A 195 14.53 -8.43 7.08
CA TYR A 195 14.16 -9.56 7.95
C TYR A 195 14.19 -10.89 7.18
N MET A 196 13.62 -10.97 5.98
CA MET A 196 13.64 -12.20 5.18
C MET A 196 15.04 -12.62 4.77
N GLU A 197 15.91 -11.66 4.42
CA GLU A 197 17.32 -11.92 4.11
C GLU A 197 18.08 -12.47 5.34
N GLU A 198 17.84 -11.90 6.54
CA GLU A 198 18.42 -12.38 7.80
C GLU A 198 17.96 -13.81 8.15
N GLN A 199 16.73 -14.18 7.78
CA GLN A 199 16.21 -15.54 7.91
C GLN A 199 16.76 -16.48 6.82
N GLY A 200 17.60 -15.99 5.90
CA GLY A 200 18.24 -16.77 4.84
C GLY A 200 17.33 -17.07 3.65
N PHE A 201 16.29 -16.27 3.44
CA PHE A 201 15.47 -16.38 2.24
C PHE A 201 16.08 -15.64 1.06
N LEU A 202 15.93 -16.20 -0.13
CA LEU A 202 16.29 -15.58 -1.40
C LEU A 202 15.07 -14.88 -2.01
N GLU A 203 15.16 -13.56 -2.26
CA GLU A 203 14.14 -12.84 -3.05
C GLU A 203 14.25 -13.28 -4.52
N VAL A 204 13.12 -13.63 -5.11
CA VAL A 204 13.02 -14.05 -6.51
C VAL A 204 11.91 -13.29 -7.20
N GLU A 205 11.92 -13.31 -8.53
CA GLU A 205 10.84 -12.76 -9.37
C GLU A 205 10.22 -13.88 -10.20
N THR A 206 8.90 -13.96 -10.19
CA THR A 206 8.14 -14.90 -11.00
C THR A 206 7.23 -14.17 -12.01
N PRO A 207 6.75 -14.82 -13.07
CA PRO A 207 5.97 -14.15 -14.10
C PRO A 207 4.68 -13.50 -13.57
N PHE A 208 4.37 -12.31 -14.07
CA PHE A 208 3.06 -11.65 -13.89
C PHE A 208 1.99 -12.22 -14.81
N LEU A 209 2.39 -12.75 -15.98
CA LEU A 209 1.50 -13.33 -16.97
C LEU A 209 1.50 -14.85 -16.87
N HIS A 210 0.37 -15.42 -16.51
CA HIS A 210 0.17 -16.84 -16.38
C HIS A 210 -0.68 -17.39 -17.52
N SER A 211 -0.37 -18.58 -18.00
CA SER A 211 -1.17 -19.29 -19.00
C SER A 211 -2.34 -20.07 -18.39
N ILE A 212 -2.30 -20.32 -17.07
CA ILE A 212 -3.30 -21.01 -16.27
C ILE A 212 -3.46 -20.24 -14.95
N ILE A 213 -4.68 -20.11 -14.47
CA ILE A 213 -5.01 -19.49 -13.18
C ILE A 213 -4.77 -20.53 -12.08
N GLY A 214 -4.08 -20.13 -11.00
CA GLY A 214 -3.87 -21.00 -9.84
C GLY A 214 -3.15 -20.28 -8.69
N GLY A 215 -3.11 -20.93 -7.53
CA GLY A 215 -2.49 -20.45 -6.31
C GLY A 215 -3.43 -19.69 -5.38
N ALA A 216 -4.66 -19.39 -5.80
CA ALA A 216 -5.71 -18.80 -4.99
C ALA A 216 -7.08 -19.01 -5.65
N ASN A 217 -8.15 -18.83 -4.89
CA ASN A 217 -9.50 -18.71 -5.43
C ASN A 217 -9.78 -17.22 -5.61
N ALA A 218 -9.74 -16.75 -6.87
CA ALA A 218 -9.99 -15.35 -7.20
C ALA A 218 -10.26 -15.20 -8.71
N ARG A 219 -11.02 -14.18 -9.07
CA ARG A 219 -11.29 -13.85 -10.46
C ARG A 219 -10.12 -13.11 -11.09
N PRO A 220 -9.53 -13.59 -12.21
CA PRO A 220 -8.36 -12.96 -12.83
C PRO A 220 -8.72 -11.82 -13.77
N PHE A 221 -7.77 -10.93 -14.02
CA PHE A 221 -7.76 -10.09 -15.22
C PHE A 221 -7.24 -10.91 -16.41
N ILE A 222 -7.91 -10.81 -17.56
CA ILE A 222 -7.58 -11.51 -18.81
C ILE A 222 -6.91 -10.53 -19.77
N THR A 223 -5.84 -10.96 -20.43
CA THR A 223 -5.16 -10.21 -21.49
C THR A 223 -4.82 -11.13 -22.66
N HIS A 224 -4.83 -10.59 -23.88
CA HIS A 224 -4.46 -11.36 -25.07
C HIS A 224 -2.97 -11.23 -25.38
N PHE A 225 -2.26 -12.35 -25.52
CA PHE A 225 -0.85 -12.38 -25.90
C PHE A 225 -0.73 -12.51 -27.42
N ASN A 226 -0.58 -11.39 -28.12
CA ASN A 226 -0.59 -11.31 -29.58
C ASN A 226 0.40 -12.28 -30.26
N ALA A 227 1.61 -12.45 -29.73
CA ALA A 227 2.62 -13.30 -30.34
C ALA A 227 2.29 -14.80 -30.30
N LEU A 228 1.44 -15.22 -29.38
CA LEU A 228 1.01 -16.63 -29.21
C LEU A 228 -0.46 -16.81 -29.61
N ASP A 229 -1.15 -15.73 -29.98
CA ASP A 229 -2.59 -15.74 -30.37
C ASP A 229 -3.47 -16.47 -29.36
N ARG A 230 -3.29 -16.16 -28.07
CA ARG A 230 -4.05 -16.77 -26.98
C ARG A 230 -4.15 -15.88 -25.75
N ASP A 231 -5.13 -16.14 -24.92
CA ASP A 231 -5.33 -15.42 -23.66
C ASP A 231 -4.35 -15.87 -22.59
N TYR A 232 -3.93 -14.90 -21.81
CA TYR A 232 -3.14 -15.01 -20.60
C TYR A 232 -3.87 -14.29 -19.46
N TYR A 233 -3.46 -14.58 -18.25
CA TYR A 233 -4.06 -14.04 -17.04
C TYR A 233 -3.00 -13.27 -16.25
N LEU A 234 -3.38 -12.11 -15.70
CA LEU A 234 -2.56 -11.50 -14.66
C LEU A 234 -2.60 -12.37 -13.42
N ARG A 235 -1.45 -12.60 -12.78
CA ARG A 235 -1.32 -13.51 -11.63
C ARG A 235 -2.20 -13.07 -10.46
N ILE A 236 -2.86 -14.03 -9.82
CA ILE A 236 -3.67 -13.84 -8.61
C ILE A 236 -2.90 -14.24 -7.33
N ALA A 237 -1.81 -14.96 -7.47
CA ALA A 237 -0.87 -15.42 -6.45
C ALA A 237 0.47 -15.79 -7.08
N THR A 238 1.54 -15.88 -6.27
CA THR A 238 2.88 -16.35 -6.68
C THR A 238 3.17 -17.78 -6.22
N GLU A 239 2.23 -18.42 -5.55
CA GLU A 239 2.35 -19.71 -4.89
C GLU A 239 2.92 -20.82 -5.79
N LEU A 240 2.27 -21.15 -6.89
CA LEU A 240 2.66 -22.31 -7.72
C LEU A 240 4.05 -22.14 -8.37
N PRO A 241 4.44 -20.94 -8.87
CA PRO A 241 5.81 -20.68 -9.30
C PRO A 241 6.85 -20.85 -8.19
N LEU A 242 6.60 -20.33 -6.97
CA LEU A 242 7.54 -20.42 -5.85
C LEU A 242 7.72 -21.86 -5.36
N LYS A 243 6.64 -22.67 -5.30
CA LYS A 243 6.71 -24.09 -4.99
C LYS A 243 7.54 -24.89 -6.01
N ARG A 244 7.46 -24.54 -7.31
CA ARG A 244 8.35 -25.14 -8.34
C ARG A 244 9.83 -24.88 -8.07
N LEU A 245 10.18 -23.74 -7.43
CA LEU A 245 11.56 -23.46 -7.02
C LEU A 245 12.01 -24.38 -5.89
N LEU A 246 11.10 -24.74 -4.95
CA LEU A 246 11.42 -25.75 -3.92
C LEU A 246 11.70 -27.13 -4.57
N VAL A 247 10.92 -27.52 -5.57
CA VAL A 247 11.20 -28.75 -6.35
C VAL A 247 12.57 -28.64 -7.02
N GLY A 248 12.95 -27.46 -7.50
CA GLY A 248 14.25 -27.16 -8.11
C GLY A 248 15.43 -27.15 -7.14
N GLY A 249 15.18 -27.27 -5.81
CA GLY A 249 16.21 -27.35 -4.78
C GLY A 249 16.54 -26.05 -4.06
N PHE A 250 15.80 -24.97 -4.28
CA PHE A 250 15.86 -23.80 -3.39
C PHE A 250 15.17 -24.13 -2.06
N GLU A 251 15.86 -23.90 -0.93
CA GLU A 251 15.29 -24.22 0.38
C GLU A 251 14.40 -23.11 0.96
N ARG A 252 14.69 -21.84 0.65
CA ARG A 252 13.97 -20.68 1.16
C ARG A 252 13.88 -19.62 0.07
N VAL A 253 12.66 -19.35 -0.38
CA VAL A 253 12.39 -18.34 -1.41
C VAL A 253 11.25 -17.46 -1.00
N TYR A 254 11.29 -16.18 -1.39
CA TYR A 254 10.17 -15.28 -1.24
C TYR A 254 10.08 -14.29 -2.40
N GLU A 255 8.90 -13.73 -2.59
CA GLU A 255 8.66 -12.63 -3.52
C GLU A 255 7.77 -11.58 -2.84
N ILE A 256 8.16 -10.30 -2.91
CA ILE A 256 7.27 -9.17 -2.60
C ILE A 256 6.83 -8.56 -3.92
N GLY A 257 5.55 -8.69 -4.25
CA GLY A 257 5.06 -8.26 -5.56
C GLY A 257 3.57 -7.97 -5.62
N ARG A 258 3.15 -7.44 -6.78
CA ARG A 258 1.75 -7.17 -7.07
C ARG A 258 1.00 -8.44 -7.43
N GLN A 259 -0.20 -8.56 -6.88
CA GLN A 259 -1.22 -9.51 -7.28
C GLN A 259 -2.42 -8.75 -7.86
N PHE A 260 -3.20 -9.43 -8.70
CA PHE A 260 -4.28 -8.83 -9.46
C PHE A 260 -5.54 -9.69 -9.33
N ARG A 261 -6.61 -9.14 -8.72
CA ARG A 261 -7.90 -9.82 -8.58
C ARG A 261 -8.99 -8.94 -9.12
N ASN A 262 -9.72 -9.42 -10.12
CA ASN A 262 -10.78 -8.68 -10.81
C ASN A 262 -12.11 -8.77 -10.03
N GLU A 263 -12.10 -8.25 -8.83
CA GLU A 263 -13.17 -8.26 -7.86
C GLU A 263 -13.62 -6.85 -7.50
N GLY A 264 -14.45 -6.73 -6.48
CA GLY A 264 -14.93 -5.43 -5.99
C GLY A 264 -13.83 -4.53 -5.41
N MET A 265 -14.18 -3.27 -5.21
CA MET A 265 -13.34 -2.28 -4.53
C MET A 265 -14.05 -1.78 -3.30
N ASP A 266 -13.44 -1.95 -2.13
CA ASP A 266 -13.91 -1.48 -0.84
C ASP A 266 -12.75 -0.86 -0.02
N PRO A 267 -12.93 -0.49 1.25
CA PRO A 267 -11.85 0.05 2.07
C PRO A 267 -10.65 -0.89 2.27
N PHE A 268 -10.82 -2.22 2.15
CA PHE A 268 -9.79 -3.22 2.40
C PHE A 268 -9.32 -3.94 1.14
N HIS A 269 -10.04 -3.79 0.01
CA HIS A 269 -9.76 -4.47 -1.25
C HIS A 269 -9.52 -3.49 -2.40
N ASN A 270 -8.45 -3.72 -3.15
CA ASN A 270 -8.11 -3.02 -4.38
C ASN A 270 -7.77 -4.04 -5.47
N PRO A 271 -8.15 -3.83 -6.74
CA PRO A 271 -7.94 -4.82 -7.81
C PRO A 271 -6.48 -5.24 -8.01
N GLU A 272 -5.54 -4.39 -7.67
CA GLU A 272 -4.12 -4.71 -7.55
C GLU A 272 -3.62 -4.35 -6.14
N PHE A 273 -2.88 -5.26 -5.53
CA PHE A 273 -2.38 -5.11 -4.18
C PHE A 273 -1.01 -5.79 -4.04
N THR A 274 -0.30 -5.49 -2.96
CA THR A 274 1.03 -6.06 -2.71
C THR A 274 0.96 -7.14 -1.65
N THR A 275 1.50 -8.31 -1.96
CA THR A 275 1.73 -9.38 -0.99
C THR A 275 3.22 -9.70 -0.88
N MET A 276 3.60 -10.28 0.23
CA MET A 276 4.80 -11.09 0.36
C MET A 276 4.35 -12.56 0.43
N GLU A 277 4.89 -13.42 -0.45
CA GLU A 277 4.74 -14.87 -0.33
C GLU A 277 6.11 -15.52 -0.14
N ALA A 278 6.21 -16.43 0.82
CA ALA A 278 7.45 -17.12 1.17
C ALA A 278 7.21 -18.61 1.37
N TYR A 279 8.17 -19.41 0.91
CA TYR A 279 8.14 -20.88 1.01
C TYR A 279 9.46 -21.39 1.53
N GLN A 280 9.41 -22.27 2.53
CA GLN A 280 10.58 -22.87 3.16
C GLN A 280 10.46 -24.38 3.21
N ALA A 281 11.45 -25.06 2.64
CA ALA A 281 11.61 -26.51 2.78
C ALA A 281 12.01 -26.91 4.19
N PHE A 282 11.59 -28.11 4.62
CA PHE A 282 11.95 -28.73 5.91
C PHE A 282 11.51 -27.93 7.13
N THR A 283 10.41 -27.18 7.01
CA THR A 283 9.75 -26.49 8.11
C THR A 283 8.30 -26.96 8.24
N ASP A 284 7.65 -26.54 9.30
CA ASP A 284 6.26 -26.84 9.60
C ASP A 284 5.46 -25.55 9.92
N LEU A 285 4.21 -25.73 10.31
CA LEU A 285 3.30 -24.64 10.63
C LEU A 285 3.79 -23.76 11.79
N GLU A 286 4.46 -24.36 12.79
CA GLU A 286 5.03 -23.58 13.92
C GLU A 286 6.21 -22.72 13.45
N GLY A 287 7.04 -23.24 12.55
CA GLY A 287 8.09 -22.43 11.91
C GLY A 287 7.51 -21.25 11.12
N MET A 288 6.37 -21.44 10.43
CA MET A 288 5.68 -20.37 9.72
C MET A 288 5.05 -19.33 10.66
N LYS A 289 4.52 -19.74 11.84
CA LYS A 289 4.05 -18.79 12.87
C LYS A 289 5.18 -17.90 13.35
N VAL A 290 6.34 -18.47 13.66
CA VAL A 290 7.53 -17.72 14.10
C VAL A 290 7.99 -16.74 13.03
N LEU A 291 8.06 -17.18 11.75
CA LEU A 291 8.41 -16.33 10.62
C LEU A 291 7.44 -15.16 10.47
N THR A 292 6.14 -15.45 10.49
CA THR A 292 5.07 -14.46 10.35
C THR A 292 5.12 -13.41 11.47
N GLN A 293 5.25 -13.85 12.71
CA GLN A 293 5.34 -12.96 13.87
C GLN A 293 6.56 -12.06 13.80
N GLY A 294 7.74 -12.61 13.49
CA GLY A 294 8.97 -11.84 13.36
C GLY A 294 8.91 -10.82 12.22
N PHE A 295 8.29 -11.20 11.10
CA PHE A 295 8.07 -10.30 9.96
C PHE A 295 7.21 -9.08 10.32
N VAL A 296 6.08 -9.30 11.00
CA VAL A 296 5.20 -8.22 11.45
C VAL A 296 5.89 -7.34 12.50
N GLN A 297 6.63 -7.94 13.45
CA GLN A 297 7.37 -7.20 14.46
C GLN A 297 8.49 -6.35 13.87
N ALA A 298 9.25 -6.86 12.89
CA ALA A 298 10.28 -6.11 12.18
C ALA A 298 9.68 -4.88 11.46
N ALA A 299 8.54 -5.05 10.82
CA ALA A 299 7.80 -3.97 10.19
C ALA A 299 7.34 -2.91 11.21
N ALA A 300 6.77 -3.33 12.34
CA ALA A 300 6.30 -2.44 13.39
C ALA A 300 7.45 -1.61 14.01
N LEU A 301 8.56 -2.25 14.31
CA LEU A 301 9.75 -1.56 14.84
C LEU A 301 10.31 -0.52 13.86
N ALA A 302 10.31 -0.83 12.56
CA ALA A 302 10.80 0.09 11.53
C ALA A 302 9.87 1.29 11.31
N ALA A 303 8.55 1.11 11.42
CA ALA A 303 7.56 2.15 11.21
C ALA A 303 7.31 2.99 12.46
N CYS A 304 7.11 2.32 13.61
CA CYS A 304 6.60 2.92 14.85
C CYS A 304 7.66 2.99 15.97
N GLY A 305 8.78 2.27 15.83
CA GLY A 305 9.80 2.16 16.89
C GLY A 305 9.37 1.29 18.07
N THR A 306 8.19 0.68 18.04
CA THR A 306 7.60 -0.16 19.08
C THR A 306 6.71 -1.25 18.46
N CYS A 307 6.46 -2.32 19.23
CA CYS A 307 5.48 -3.34 18.90
C CYS A 307 4.09 -3.11 19.52
N ASP A 308 3.90 -2.03 20.27
CA ASP A 308 2.59 -1.56 20.72
C ASP A 308 2.16 -0.44 19.79
N VAL A 309 1.16 -0.69 18.93
CA VAL A 309 0.72 0.23 17.90
C VAL A 309 -0.73 0.64 18.12
N GLU A 310 -1.04 1.91 17.84
CA GLU A 310 -2.42 2.39 17.87
C GLU A 310 -3.04 2.21 16.47
N TYR A 311 -4.20 1.57 16.43
CA TYR A 311 -4.99 1.42 15.21
C TYR A 311 -6.46 1.66 15.49
N GLN A 312 -7.02 2.69 14.86
CA GLN A 312 -8.43 3.10 14.99
C GLN A 312 -8.88 3.26 16.45
N GLY A 313 -7.98 3.83 17.28
CA GLY A 313 -8.22 4.09 18.69
C GLY A 313 -8.08 2.86 19.62
N VAL A 314 -7.53 1.77 19.13
CA VAL A 314 -7.24 0.56 19.91
C VAL A 314 -5.75 0.27 19.90
N THR A 315 -5.19 -0.02 21.06
CA THR A 315 -3.78 -0.47 21.16
C THR A 315 -3.67 -1.93 20.79
N ILE A 316 -2.84 -2.23 19.78
CA ILE A 316 -2.54 -3.57 19.29
C ILE A 316 -1.16 -3.99 19.77
N HIS A 317 -1.07 -5.09 20.50
CA HIS A 317 0.15 -5.64 21.08
C HIS A 317 0.79 -6.65 20.12
N LEU A 318 1.68 -6.19 19.22
CA LEU A 318 2.40 -7.05 18.30
C LEU A 318 3.62 -7.73 18.94
N GLY A 319 4.00 -7.30 20.16
CA GLY A 319 5.03 -7.96 20.97
C GLY A 319 4.48 -9.16 21.75
N GLY A 320 5.39 -9.96 22.31
CA GLY A 320 5.00 -11.08 23.15
C GLY A 320 4.46 -12.30 22.39
N GLU A 321 3.70 -13.15 23.09
CA GLU A 321 3.10 -14.37 22.56
C GLU A 321 1.70 -14.06 21.99
N TRP A 322 1.42 -14.53 20.78
CA TRP A 322 0.12 -14.37 20.14
C TRP A 322 -0.79 -15.56 20.42
N ARG A 323 -2.08 -15.29 20.53
CA ARG A 323 -3.09 -16.36 20.69
C ARG A 323 -3.07 -17.28 19.48
N SER A 324 -3.21 -18.59 19.74
CA SER A 324 -3.42 -19.61 18.70
C SER A 324 -4.59 -20.50 19.13
N ALA A 325 -5.60 -20.62 18.29
CA ALA A 325 -6.78 -21.45 18.53
C ALA A 325 -7.29 -22.03 17.21
N THR A 326 -7.98 -23.16 17.26
CA THR A 326 -8.60 -23.73 16.06
C THR A 326 -9.85 -22.93 15.68
N MET A 327 -10.23 -22.96 14.39
CA MET A 327 -11.46 -22.33 13.92
C MET A 327 -12.68 -22.83 14.69
N ILE A 328 -12.76 -24.14 14.90
CA ILE A 328 -13.88 -24.76 15.64
C ILE A 328 -13.92 -24.29 17.10
N GLU A 329 -12.78 -24.27 17.82
CA GLU A 329 -12.72 -23.77 19.21
C GLU A 329 -13.23 -22.33 19.29
N LEU A 330 -12.85 -21.46 18.37
CA LEU A 330 -13.28 -20.07 18.34
C LEU A 330 -14.78 -19.93 18.07
N VAL A 331 -15.32 -20.72 17.16
CA VAL A 331 -16.77 -20.75 16.88
C VAL A 331 -17.55 -21.28 18.09
N GLU A 332 -17.07 -22.37 18.73
CA GLU A 332 -17.69 -22.88 19.96
C GLU A 332 -17.65 -21.87 21.11
N GLU A 333 -16.53 -21.15 21.28
CA GLU A 333 -16.42 -20.06 22.28
C GLU A 333 -17.45 -18.93 22.01
N ALA A 334 -17.61 -18.53 20.75
CA ALA A 334 -18.50 -17.44 20.37
C ALA A 334 -19.99 -17.83 20.49
N ILE A 335 -20.34 -19.05 20.06
CA ILE A 335 -21.73 -19.55 20.04
C ILE A 335 -22.14 -20.13 21.39
N GLY A 336 -21.18 -20.64 22.19
CA GLY A 336 -21.45 -21.28 23.47
C GLY A 336 -22.04 -22.70 23.35
N ARG A 337 -21.89 -23.35 22.20
CA ARG A 337 -22.38 -24.68 21.88
C ARG A 337 -21.34 -25.47 21.07
N HIS A 338 -21.47 -26.79 21.11
CA HIS A 338 -20.64 -27.68 20.29
C HIS A 338 -20.87 -27.43 18.80
N VAL A 339 -19.76 -27.33 18.04
CA VAL A 339 -19.74 -27.22 16.58
C VAL A 339 -18.62 -28.15 16.07
N GLY A 340 -18.94 -29.03 15.12
CA GLY A 340 -17.93 -29.94 14.59
C GLY A 340 -18.40 -30.76 13.40
N PHE A 341 -17.47 -31.49 12.81
CA PHE A 341 -17.72 -32.35 11.66
C PHE A 341 -18.53 -33.59 12.00
N ASP A 342 -18.71 -33.92 13.28
CA ASP A 342 -19.57 -34.98 13.81
C ASP A 342 -21.06 -34.62 13.77
N MET A 343 -21.39 -33.32 13.68
CA MET A 343 -22.77 -32.87 13.50
C MET A 343 -23.33 -33.21 12.11
N GLU A 344 -24.63 -33.40 12.01
CA GLU A 344 -25.27 -33.53 10.69
C GLU A 344 -25.27 -32.20 9.95
N ARG A 345 -25.24 -32.21 8.61
CA ARG A 345 -25.23 -31.00 7.79
C ARG A 345 -26.41 -30.10 8.08
N GLU A 346 -27.58 -30.66 8.24
CA GLU A 346 -28.86 -29.97 8.53
C GLU A 346 -28.80 -29.23 9.88
N GLU A 347 -28.10 -29.78 10.86
CA GLU A 347 -27.89 -29.13 12.18
C GLU A 347 -26.96 -27.94 12.05
N LEU A 348 -25.88 -28.06 11.26
CA LEU A 348 -24.98 -26.93 10.98
C LEU A 348 -25.67 -25.82 10.17
N VAL A 349 -26.51 -26.18 9.19
CA VAL A 349 -27.33 -25.21 8.43
C VAL A 349 -28.27 -24.46 9.37
N ALA A 350 -29.02 -25.16 10.24
CA ALA A 350 -29.92 -24.53 11.19
C ALA A 350 -29.17 -23.57 12.15
N LEU A 351 -27.95 -23.95 12.57
CA LEU A 351 -27.11 -23.12 13.40
C LEU A 351 -26.60 -21.89 12.64
N ALA A 352 -26.21 -22.03 11.38
CA ALA A 352 -25.79 -20.94 10.53
C ALA A 352 -26.92 -19.93 10.26
N GLU A 353 -28.14 -20.41 10.01
CA GLU A 353 -29.34 -19.58 9.89
C GLU A 353 -29.63 -18.82 11.20
N GLU A 354 -29.50 -19.46 12.37
CA GLU A 354 -29.68 -18.82 13.68
C GLU A 354 -28.70 -17.66 13.89
N HIS A 355 -27.47 -17.79 13.37
CA HIS A 355 -26.42 -16.78 13.45
C HIS A 355 -26.35 -15.85 12.22
N CYS A 356 -27.42 -15.77 11.45
CA CYS A 356 -27.60 -14.86 10.33
C CYS A 356 -26.59 -15.05 9.15
N VAL A 357 -26.04 -16.24 8.98
CA VAL A 357 -25.28 -16.56 7.76
C VAL A 357 -26.21 -16.45 6.54
N ALA A 358 -25.85 -15.59 5.60
CA ALA A 358 -26.68 -15.31 4.44
C ALA A 358 -26.43 -16.34 3.32
N HIS A 359 -27.47 -16.68 2.54
CA HIS A 359 -27.36 -17.39 1.27
C HIS A 359 -26.65 -18.75 1.34
N ILE A 360 -27.02 -19.59 2.32
CA ILE A 360 -26.47 -20.97 2.42
C ILE A 360 -26.88 -21.77 1.18
N GLU A 361 -25.89 -22.20 0.41
CA GLU A 361 -26.11 -22.99 -0.81
C GLU A 361 -26.23 -24.49 -0.51
N ASP A 362 -27.04 -25.19 -1.31
CA ASP A 362 -27.17 -26.66 -1.20
C ASP A 362 -25.87 -27.39 -1.52
N SER A 363 -24.97 -26.76 -2.29
CA SER A 363 -23.65 -27.24 -2.68
C SER A 363 -22.63 -27.21 -1.53
N TRP A 364 -22.84 -26.41 -0.49
CA TRP A 364 -21.88 -26.27 0.60
C TRP A 364 -21.83 -27.52 1.48
N GLY A 365 -20.61 -28.03 1.68
CA GLY A 365 -20.35 -29.08 2.66
C GLY A 365 -20.26 -28.50 4.08
N LYS A 366 -20.03 -29.38 5.05
CA LYS A 366 -19.90 -29.02 6.47
C LYS A 366 -18.77 -28.01 6.71
N GLY A 367 -17.65 -28.18 6.01
CA GLY A 367 -16.49 -27.31 6.15
C GLY A 367 -16.77 -25.85 5.75
N LYS A 368 -17.44 -25.65 4.61
CA LYS A 368 -17.82 -24.31 4.17
C LYS A 368 -18.80 -23.66 5.14
N ILE A 369 -19.79 -24.41 5.65
CA ILE A 369 -20.76 -23.89 6.64
C ILE A 369 -20.06 -23.46 7.94
N ILE A 370 -19.08 -24.24 8.43
CA ILE A 370 -18.29 -23.91 9.62
C ILE A 370 -17.45 -22.64 9.38
N SER A 371 -16.88 -22.48 8.19
CA SER A 371 -16.16 -21.27 7.81
C SER A 371 -17.06 -20.03 7.81
N GLU A 372 -18.24 -20.12 7.24
CA GLU A 372 -19.21 -19.02 7.23
C GLU A 372 -19.73 -18.67 8.64
N LEU A 373 -19.89 -19.69 9.51
CA LEU A 373 -20.17 -19.45 10.93
C LEU A 373 -19.03 -18.68 11.62
N PHE A 374 -17.78 -19.04 11.33
CA PHE A 374 -16.62 -18.31 11.83
C PHE A 374 -16.63 -16.85 11.36
N GLU A 375 -16.83 -16.59 10.08
CA GLU A 375 -16.92 -15.23 9.54
C GLU A 375 -18.03 -14.43 10.24
N ALA A 376 -19.21 -15.03 10.41
CA ALA A 376 -20.38 -14.36 10.99
C ALA A 376 -20.28 -14.12 12.51
N THR A 377 -19.56 -14.95 13.26
CA THR A 377 -19.61 -14.93 14.74
C THR A 377 -18.30 -14.60 15.44
N VAL A 378 -17.16 -14.78 14.76
CA VAL A 378 -15.83 -14.70 15.38
C VAL A 378 -14.97 -13.59 14.78
N GLU A 379 -14.90 -13.47 13.47
CA GLU A 379 -13.90 -12.68 12.75
C GLU A 379 -13.76 -11.27 13.30
N GLU A 380 -14.85 -10.50 13.40
CA GLU A 380 -14.86 -9.13 13.91
C GLU A 380 -14.44 -9.01 15.38
N THR A 381 -14.46 -10.12 16.15
CA THR A 381 -14.08 -10.14 17.58
C THR A 381 -12.58 -10.28 17.81
N LEU A 382 -11.82 -10.67 16.79
CA LEU A 382 -10.38 -10.93 16.86
C LEU A 382 -9.59 -9.62 16.78
N ILE A 383 -9.55 -8.88 17.87
CA ILE A 383 -8.87 -7.57 17.95
C ILE A 383 -7.35 -7.72 18.05
N GLN A 384 -6.88 -8.54 19.00
CA GLN A 384 -5.43 -8.78 19.18
C GLN A 384 -4.94 -9.89 18.24
N PRO A 385 -3.64 -9.92 17.87
CA PRO A 385 -3.10 -10.90 16.95
C PRO A 385 -3.47 -12.33 17.36
N THR A 386 -4.16 -13.03 16.49
CA THR A 386 -4.65 -14.39 16.72
C THR A 386 -4.41 -15.27 15.51
N PHE A 387 -3.71 -16.39 15.70
CA PHE A 387 -3.61 -17.44 14.70
C PHE A 387 -4.85 -18.32 14.77
N VAL A 388 -5.69 -18.29 13.75
CA VAL A 388 -6.83 -19.18 13.58
C VAL A 388 -6.35 -20.40 12.81
N CYS A 389 -6.35 -21.56 13.45
CA CYS A 389 -5.75 -22.79 12.95
C CYS A 389 -6.81 -23.81 12.49
N GLU A 390 -6.35 -24.84 11.79
CA GLU A 390 -7.16 -26.03 11.44
C GLU A 390 -8.39 -25.69 10.59
N HIS A 391 -8.12 -24.98 9.48
CA HIS A 391 -9.16 -24.66 8.50
C HIS A 391 -9.70 -25.94 7.83
N PRO A 392 -11.00 -25.97 7.50
CA PRO A 392 -11.61 -27.09 6.78
C PRO A 392 -10.89 -27.43 5.48
N LEU A 393 -10.78 -28.74 5.20
CA LEU A 393 -10.17 -29.25 3.97
C LEU A 393 -10.89 -28.74 2.71
N GLU A 394 -12.21 -28.62 2.79
CA GLU A 394 -13.08 -28.21 1.68
C GLU A 394 -12.69 -26.84 1.11
N ILE A 395 -12.24 -25.92 1.97
CA ILE A 395 -11.82 -24.57 1.58
C ILE A 395 -10.29 -24.40 1.51
N SER A 396 -9.53 -25.49 1.52
CA SER A 396 -8.06 -25.47 1.60
C SER A 396 -7.40 -26.38 0.55
N PRO A 397 -7.59 -26.12 -0.76
CA PRO A 397 -7.22 -27.05 -1.82
C PRO A 397 -5.71 -27.28 -2.00
N LEU A 398 -4.84 -26.42 -1.45
CA LEU A 398 -3.39 -26.48 -1.59
C LEU A 398 -2.66 -26.82 -0.28
N ALA A 399 -3.41 -26.92 0.83
CA ALA A 399 -2.87 -27.21 2.15
C ALA A 399 -2.88 -28.72 2.45
N LYS A 400 -1.91 -29.17 3.22
CA LYS A 400 -1.78 -30.57 3.65
C LYS A 400 -2.83 -30.90 4.71
N LYS A 401 -3.43 -32.12 4.61
CA LYS A 401 -4.36 -32.63 5.63
C LYS A 401 -3.66 -32.80 6.97
N LYS A 402 -4.36 -32.48 8.06
CA LYS A 402 -3.86 -32.72 9.41
C LYS A 402 -3.77 -34.23 9.66
N PRO A 403 -2.64 -34.74 10.19
CA PRO A 403 -2.53 -36.13 10.59
C PRO A 403 -3.58 -36.50 11.64
N GLY A 404 -4.36 -37.55 11.37
CA GLY A 404 -5.38 -38.04 12.30
C GLY A 404 -6.77 -37.41 12.19
N ASP A 405 -6.89 -36.27 11.47
CA ASP A 405 -8.19 -35.66 11.16
C ASP A 405 -8.26 -35.26 9.66
N PRO A 406 -8.97 -36.05 8.85
CA PRO A 406 -9.04 -35.78 7.41
C PRO A 406 -9.95 -34.60 7.03
N ASN A 407 -10.71 -34.03 7.97
CA ASN A 407 -11.65 -32.94 7.71
C ASN A 407 -11.00 -31.58 7.72
N VAL A 408 -9.81 -31.46 8.37
CA VAL A 408 -9.09 -30.20 8.54
C VAL A 408 -7.67 -30.28 7.97
N THR A 409 -7.09 -29.12 7.75
CA THR A 409 -5.74 -28.95 7.20
C THR A 409 -4.79 -28.37 8.23
N GLU A 410 -3.49 -28.60 8.03
CA GLU A 410 -2.42 -27.88 8.72
C GLU A 410 -2.27 -26.48 8.12
N ARG A 411 -3.19 -25.56 8.45
CA ARG A 411 -3.30 -24.20 7.96
C ARG A 411 -3.59 -23.26 9.12
N PHE A 412 -3.04 -22.06 9.07
CA PHE A 412 -3.51 -20.93 9.89
C PHE A 412 -3.75 -19.68 9.05
N GLU A 413 -4.61 -18.82 9.55
CA GLU A 413 -4.70 -17.42 9.15
C GLU A 413 -4.42 -16.54 10.37
N LEU A 414 -3.72 -15.42 10.14
CA LEU A 414 -3.48 -14.41 11.17
C LEU A 414 -4.54 -13.32 11.08
N PHE A 415 -5.32 -13.16 12.13
CA PHE A 415 -6.29 -12.08 12.28
C PHE A 415 -5.79 -11.01 13.26
N ILE A 416 -6.00 -9.74 12.90
CA ILE A 416 -5.79 -8.57 13.74
C ILE A 416 -6.91 -7.57 13.44
N CYS A 417 -7.58 -7.02 14.45
CA CYS A 417 -8.68 -6.07 14.30
C CYS A 417 -9.79 -6.55 13.34
N GLY A 418 -10.15 -7.83 13.40
CA GLY A 418 -11.20 -8.41 12.57
C GLY A 418 -10.83 -8.60 11.10
N HIS A 419 -9.54 -8.56 10.74
CA HIS A 419 -9.10 -8.73 9.37
C HIS A 419 -7.95 -9.73 9.27
N GLU A 420 -7.93 -10.50 8.17
CA GLU A 420 -6.85 -11.39 7.81
C GLU A 420 -5.60 -10.60 7.35
N TYR A 421 -4.44 -10.90 7.92
CA TYR A 421 -3.14 -10.34 7.58
C TYR A 421 -2.20 -11.34 6.92
N ALA A 422 -2.32 -12.61 7.28
CA ALA A 422 -1.50 -13.69 6.71
C ALA A 422 -2.30 -14.98 6.61
N ASN A 423 -1.92 -15.79 5.60
CA ASN A 423 -2.41 -17.14 5.39
C ASN A 423 -1.22 -18.07 5.19
N ALA A 424 -1.13 -19.14 5.94
CA ALA A 424 -0.01 -20.07 5.89
C ALA A 424 -0.46 -21.51 6.11
N PHE A 425 0.26 -22.43 5.48
CA PHE A 425 -0.03 -23.86 5.66
C PHE A 425 1.20 -24.73 5.40
N ASN A 426 1.13 -25.97 5.91
CA ASN A 426 2.01 -27.03 5.44
C ASN A 426 1.61 -27.38 4.01
N GLU A 427 2.59 -27.38 3.12
CA GLU A 427 2.36 -27.53 1.69
C GLU A 427 1.96 -28.94 1.31
N LEU A 428 0.89 -29.08 0.53
CA LEU A 428 0.53 -30.36 -0.07
C LEU A 428 1.60 -30.72 -1.10
N ASN A 429 2.32 -31.81 -0.83
CA ASN A 429 3.40 -32.31 -1.68
C ASN A 429 3.14 -33.70 -2.27
N ASP A 430 1.92 -34.24 -2.10
CA ASP A 430 1.47 -35.45 -2.76
C ASP A 430 0.85 -35.11 -4.13
N PRO A 431 1.49 -35.50 -5.27
CA PRO A 431 0.98 -35.18 -6.60
C PRO A 431 -0.38 -35.82 -6.90
N ILE A 432 -0.70 -36.97 -6.29
CA ILE A 432 -1.98 -37.67 -6.52
C ILE A 432 -3.11 -36.92 -5.81
N ASP A 433 -2.96 -36.64 -4.51
CA ASP A 433 -3.95 -35.84 -3.74
C ASP A 433 -4.14 -34.43 -4.39
N GLN A 434 -3.05 -33.79 -4.82
CA GLN A 434 -3.14 -32.49 -5.48
C GLN A 434 -3.89 -32.55 -6.82
N ALA A 435 -3.67 -33.58 -7.62
CA ALA A 435 -4.40 -33.76 -8.87
C ALA A 435 -5.91 -34.00 -8.64
N GLU A 436 -6.27 -34.81 -7.63
CA GLU A 436 -7.66 -35.00 -7.24
C GLU A 436 -8.35 -33.70 -6.83
N ARG A 437 -7.66 -32.85 -6.05
CA ARG A 437 -8.19 -31.54 -5.64
C ARG A 437 -8.32 -30.56 -6.81
N PHE A 438 -7.37 -30.54 -7.74
CA PHE A 438 -7.51 -29.73 -8.95
C PHE A 438 -8.68 -30.18 -9.83
N HIS A 439 -8.94 -31.50 -9.92
CA HIS A 439 -10.14 -32.00 -10.60
C HIS A 439 -11.45 -31.56 -9.92
N ALA A 440 -11.47 -31.51 -8.59
CA ALA A 440 -12.62 -30.99 -7.84
C ALA A 440 -12.83 -29.49 -8.10
N GLN A 441 -11.75 -28.69 -8.16
CA GLN A 441 -11.81 -27.27 -8.50
C GLN A 441 -12.33 -27.03 -9.93
N VAL A 442 -11.87 -27.81 -10.92
CA VAL A 442 -12.38 -27.73 -12.30
C VAL A 442 -13.87 -28.09 -12.35
N ALA A 443 -14.30 -29.10 -11.60
CA ALA A 443 -15.72 -29.44 -11.52
C ALA A 443 -16.57 -28.33 -10.89
N ALA A 444 -16.07 -27.65 -9.86
CA ALA A 444 -16.72 -26.48 -9.28
C ALA A 444 -16.83 -25.32 -10.29
N LYS A 445 -15.78 -25.09 -11.06
CA LYS A 445 -15.76 -24.11 -12.15
C LYS A 445 -16.79 -24.39 -13.23
N ASP A 446 -16.90 -25.66 -13.65
CA ASP A 446 -17.89 -26.10 -14.64
C ASP A 446 -19.35 -25.96 -14.12
N MET A 447 -19.53 -25.92 -12.80
CA MET A 447 -20.81 -25.63 -12.15
C MET A 447 -21.08 -24.13 -11.92
N GLY A 448 -20.16 -23.26 -12.28
CA GLY A 448 -20.35 -21.80 -12.27
C GLY A 448 -19.52 -21.04 -11.22
N ASP A 449 -18.58 -21.68 -10.55
CA ASP A 449 -17.63 -21.01 -9.67
C ASP A 449 -16.50 -20.36 -10.49
N ASP A 450 -16.64 -19.07 -10.78
CA ASP A 450 -15.68 -18.30 -11.58
C ASP A 450 -14.32 -18.08 -10.88
N GLU A 451 -14.25 -18.33 -9.58
CA GLU A 451 -13.03 -18.16 -8.75
C GLU A 451 -12.21 -19.44 -8.64
N ALA A 452 -12.81 -20.57 -8.98
CA ALA A 452 -12.15 -21.89 -8.91
C ALA A 452 -10.93 -21.97 -9.83
N MET A 453 -9.88 -22.66 -9.34
CA MET A 453 -8.62 -22.84 -10.05
C MET A 453 -8.75 -23.74 -11.28
N GLY A 454 -7.83 -23.53 -12.26
CA GLY A 454 -7.64 -24.42 -13.37
C GLY A 454 -6.77 -25.65 -13.02
N TYR A 455 -6.80 -26.68 -13.87
CA TYR A 455 -5.90 -27.84 -13.75
C TYR A 455 -4.52 -27.50 -14.32
N ASP A 456 -3.51 -27.34 -13.44
CA ASP A 456 -2.11 -27.09 -13.83
C ASP A 456 -1.33 -28.42 -13.94
N ALA A 457 -1.35 -29.02 -15.13
CA ALA A 457 -0.63 -30.27 -15.39
C ALA A 457 0.89 -30.16 -15.25
N ASP A 458 1.44 -28.95 -15.45
CA ASP A 458 2.88 -28.70 -15.28
C ASP A 458 3.26 -28.67 -13.80
N TYR A 459 2.40 -28.11 -12.95
CA TYR A 459 2.60 -28.15 -11.50
C TYR A 459 2.50 -29.58 -10.95
N ILE A 460 1.52 -30.37 -11.40
CA ILE A 460 1.44 -31.80 -11.00
C ILE A 460 2.73 -32.53 -11.42
N ARG A 461 3.19 -32.35 -12.65
CA ARG A 461 4.46 -32.92 -13.12
C ARG A 461 5.65 -32.45 -12.28
N ALA A 462 5.69 -31.20 -11.83
CA ALA A 462 6.73 -30.73 -10.94
C ALA A 462 6.70 -31.45 -9.60
N LEU A 463 5.52 -31.65 -8.99
CA LEU A 463 5.36 -32.43 -7.76
C LEU A 463 5.81 -33.89 -7.91
N GLU A 464 5.62 -34.49 -9.09
CA GLU A 464 6.06 -35.86 -9.39
C GLU A 464 7.58 -36.01 -9.36
N TYR A 465 8.36 -34.93 -9.57
CA TYR A 465 9.80 -34.93 -9.33
C TYR A 465 10.18 -34.89 -7.84
N GLY A 466 9.23 -34.65 -6.96
CA GLY A 466 9.40 -34.62 -5.51
C GLY A 466 9.60 -33.21 -4.96
N MET A 467 8.57 -32.65 -4.31
CA MET A 467 8.70 -31.45 -3.49
C MET A 467 8.99 -31.86 -2.04
N PRO A 468 10.02 -31.29 -1.39
CA PRO A 468 10.29 -31.59 0.02
C PRO A 468 9.11 -31.17 0.89
N PRO A 469 8.94 -31.73 2.12
CA PRO A 469 8.03 -31.15 3.11
C PRO A 469 8.37 -29.67 3.30
N ALA A 470 7.36 -28.81 3.26
CA ALA A 470 7.56 -27.35 3.28
C ALA A 470 6.39 -26.65 3.96
N GLY A 471 6.66 -25.48 4.48
CA GLY A 471 5.65 -24.51 4.89
C GLY A 471 5.69 -23.27 3.99
N GLY A 472 4.52 -22.72 3.71
CA GLY A 472 4.36 -21.47 2.97
C GLY A 472 3.52 -20.46 3.72
N VAL A 473 3.75 -19.17 3.45
CA VAL A 473 2.99 -18.06 4.00
C VAL A 473 2.83 -16.94 3.00
N GLY A 474 1.62 -16.41 2.89
CA GLY A 474 1.32 -15.16 2.22
C GLY A 474 0.95 -14.08 3.24
N ILE A 475 1.51 -12.88 3.11
CA ILE A 475 1.24 -11.73 4.00
C ILE A 475 0.82 -10.53 3.16
N GLY A 476 -0.31 -9.91 3.50
CA GLY A 476 -0.82 -8.71 2.86
C GLY A 476 -0.03 -7.47 3.27
N ILE A 477 0.87 -6.98 2.41
CA ILE A 477 1.71 -5.80 2.70
C ILE A 477 0.87 -4.54 2.85
N ASP A 478 -0.15 -4.35 2.02
CA ASP A 478 -1.00 -3.14 2.09
C ASP A 478 -1.77 -3.08 3.42
N ARG A 479 -2.35 -4.21 3.87
CA ARG A 479 -3.02 -4.30 5.17
C ARG A 479 -2.05 -4.08 6.33
N LEU A 480 -0.83 -4.63 6.26
CA LEU A 480 0.20 -4.39 7.26
C LEU A 480 0.59 -2.91 7.35
N VAL A 481 0.70 -2.22 6.21
CA VAL A 481 0.96 -0.77 6.17
C VAL A 481 -0.23 0.00 6.75
N MET A 482 -1.49 -0.38 6.45
CA MET A 482 -2.67 0.24 7.06
C MET A 482 -2.62 0.18 8.58
N LEU A 483 -2.35 -1.00 9.14
CA LEU A 483 -2.21 -1.21 10.59
C LEU A 483 -1.15 -0.30 11.21
N LEU A 484 0.05 -0.26 10.60
CA LEU A 484 1.22 0.43 11.14
C LEU A 484 1.23 1.95 10.88
N THR A 485 0.28 2.47 10.10
CA THR A 485 0.14 3.89 9.79
C THR A 485 -1.22 4.45 10.20
N ASP A 486 -1.99 3.70 10.98
CA ASP A 486 -3.35 4.05 11.41
C ASP A 486 -4.25 4.53 10.23
N SER A 487 -4.19 3.79 9.13
CA SER A 487 -4.94 4.11 7.91
C SER A 487 -6.23 3.30 7.82
N GLU A 488 -7.39 3.98 7.66
CA GLU A 488 -8.70 3.34 7.61
C GLU A 488 -8.95 2.58 6.31
N SER A 489 -8.26 2.95 5.23
CA SER A 489 -8.51 2.41 3.90
C SER A 489 -7.22 2.07 3.16
N ILE A 490 -7.25 0.98 2.39
CA ILE A 490 -6.17 0.59 1.49
C ILE A 490 -5.81 1.72 0.50
N ARG A 491 -6.75 2.60 0.16
CA ARG A 491 -6.52 3.78 -0.68
C ARG A 491 -5.63 4.82 -0.03
N ASP A 492 -5.57 4.87 1.29
CA ASP A 492 -4.68 5.78 2.02
C ASP A 492 -3.22 5.36 1.88
N VAL A 493 -2.95 4.06 1.74
CA VAL A 493 -1.61 3.48 1.65
C VAL A 493 -1.17 3.16 0.21
N LEU A 494 -2.02 3.42 -0.78
CA LEU A 494 -1.70 3.35 -2.21
C LEU A 494 -1.52 4.76 -2.79
N LEU A 495 -0.40 5.00 -3.51
CA LEU A 495 -0.14 6.30 -4.13
C LEU A 495 -1.24 6.66 -5.13
N PHE A 496 -1.61 5.74 -6.00
CA PHE A 496 -2.61 5.91 -7.05
C PHE A 496 -3.60 4.75 -7.00
N PRO A 497 -4.59 4.78 -6.08
CA PRO A 497 -5.62 3.74 -6.02
C PRO A 497 -6.53 3.80 -7.24
N HIS A 498 -7.11 2.66 -7.60
CA HIS A 498 -8.18 2.64 -8.59
C HIS A 498 -9.43 3.34 -8.06
N MET A 499 -10.03 4.19 -8.90
CA MET A 499 -11.23 4.96 -8.56
C MET A 499 -12.29 4.73 -9.63
N ARG A 500 -13.56 4.77 -9.23
CA ARG A 500 -14.66 4.81 -10.21
C ARG A 500 -14.57 6.10 -11.03
N GLU A 501 -15.07 6.07 -12.27
CA GLU A 501 -15.13 7.29 -13.09
C GLU A 501 -15.97 8.36 -12.37
N GLU A 502 -15.59 9.63 -12.58
CA GLU A 502 -16.41 10.76 -12.12
C GLU A 502 -17.73 10.75 -12.90
N ALA A 503 -18.87 10.82 -12.22
CA ALA A 503 -20.20 10.80 -12.81
C ALA A 503 -20.52 12.10 -13.57
#